data_36f82e578f9dbad00a0a4e50d20d7b99
#
_entry.id   36f82e578f9dbad00a0a4e50d20d7b99
#
_cell.length_a   1.000
_cell.length_b   1.000
_cell.length_c   1.000
_cell.angle_alpha   90.00
_cell.angle_beta   90.00
_cell.angle_gamma   90.00
#
_symmetry.space_group_name_H-M   'P 1'
#
loop_
_entity.id
_entity.type
_entity.pdbx_description
1 polymer ?
#
loop_
_entity_poly.entity_id
_entity_poly.type
_entity_poly.pdbx_seq_one_letter_code
_entity_poly.pdbx_strand_id
1 'polypeptide(L)'
;MTAEIFTAVIASSGAILLASVSYWFTKQRERDAELRREKLEHYKDFTASLSGIISGEGTADSQRAFARACNKLNLIAPQAVLRALQEFQQEIKIRNAEKSNERHDELMSRLFYAIRKDLGISPKDLESNFKVGLWASGVGAQQ
;
A
#
# COMPACT_ATOMS: atom_id res chain seq x y z
N MET A 1 -49.11 -7.65 -35.09
CA MET A 1 -48.20 -8.79 -34.71
C MET A 1 -46.72 -8.51 -34.92
N THR A 2 -46.28 -7.97 -36.04
CA THR A 2 -44.84 -7.71 -36.29
C THR A 2 -44.20 -6.59 -35.43
N ALA A 3 -44.93 -5.50 -35.17
CA ALA A 3 -44.43 -4.37 -34.37
C ALA A 3 -44.25 -4.74 -32.88
N GLU A 4 -45.16 -5.50 -32.32
CA GLU A 4 -45.10 -5.96 -30.93
C GLU A 4 -43.93 -6.92 -30.68
N ILE A 5 -43.68 -7.83 -31.62
CA ILE A 5 -42.56 -8.75 -31.57
C ILE A 5 -41.22 -7.97 -31.65
N PHE A 6 -41.15 -6.97 -32.54
CA PHE A 6 -39.96 -6.14 -32.72
C PHE A 6 -39.66 -5.33 -31.46
N THR A 7 -40.68 -4.75 -30.82
CA THR A 7 -40.53 -4.02 -29.56
C THR A 7 -40.09 -4.96 -28.43
N ALA A 8 -40.65 -6.16 -28.33
CA ALA A 8 -40.25 -7.13 -27.32
C ALA A 8 -38.78 -7.61 -27.48
N VAL A 9 -38.33 -7.81 -28.73
CA VAL A 9 -36.95 -8.18 -29.04
C VAL A 9 -35.97 -7.06 -28.66
N ILE A 10 -36.28 -5.81 -28.99
CA ILE A 10 -35.45 -4.66 -28.62
C ILE A 10 -35.39 -4.50 -27.09
N ALA A 11 -36.53 -4.61 -26.41
CA ALA A 11 -36.60 -4.48 -24.97
C ALA A 11 -35.79 -5.59 -24.24
N SER A 12 -35.91 -6.84 -24.69
CA SER A 12 -35.17 -7.95 -24.11
C SER A 12 -33.68 -7.87 -24.40
N SER A 13 -33.27 -7.45 -25.58
CA SER A 13 -31.86 -7.24 -25.93
C SER A 13 -31.24 -6.11 -25.10
N GLY A 14 -31.95 -5.02 -24.88
CA GLY A 14 -31.55 -3.91 -24.05
C GLY A 14 -31.37 -4.33 -22.59
N ALA A 15 -32.27 -5.14 -22.04
CA ALA A 15 -32.17 -5.65 -20.67
C ALA A 15 -30.96 -6.58 -20.49
N ILE A 16 -30.66 -7.45 -21.44
CA ILE A 16 -29.50 -8.33 -21.41
C ILE A 16 -28.19 -7.53 -21.44
N LEU A 17 -28.10 -6.52 -22.30
CA LEU A 17 -26.94 -5.66 -22.39
C LEU A 17 -26.71 -4.90 -21.08
N LEU A 18 -27.73 -4.30 -20.47
CA LEU A 18 -27.64 -3.61 -19.20
C LEU A 18 -27.21 -4.55 -18.07
N ALA A 19 -27.77 -5.76 -18.01
CA ALA A 19 -27.38 -6.77 -17.03
C ALA A 19 -25.91 -7.19 -17.17
N SER A 20 -25.46 -7.39 -18.41
CA SER A 20 -24.08 -7.77 -18.71
C SER A 20 -23.08 -6.68 -18.31
N VAL A 21 -23.39 -5.43 -18.63
CA VAL A 21 -22.58 -4.26 -18.26
C VAL A 21 -22.53 -4.11 -16.73
N SER A 22 -23.68 -4.20 -16.06
CA SER A 22 -23.78 -4.12 -14.60
C SER A 22 -22.98 -5.24 -13.92
N TYR A 23 -23.09 -6.46 -14.43
CA TYR A 23 -22.30 -7.61 -13.93
C TYR A 23 -20.80 -7.37 -14.08
N TRP A 24 -20.36 -6.87 -15.24
CA TRP A 24 -18.94 -6.58 -15.48
C TRP A 24 -18.39 -5.53 -14.52
N PHE A 25 -19.12 -4.42 -14.29
CA PHE A 25 -18.74 -3.39 -13.33
C PHE A 25 -18.70 -3.92 -11.89
N THR A 26 -19.67 -4.75 -11.52
CA THR A 26 -19.68 -5.36 -10.19
C THR A 26 -18.46 -6.25 -9.97
N LYS A 27 -18.14 -7.11 -10.96
CA LYS A 27 -16.95 -7.97 -10.90
C LYS A 27 -15.63 -7.19 -10.87
N GLN A 28 -15.56 -6.10 -11.60
CA GLN A 28 -14.39 -5.21 -11.55
C GLN A 28 -14.20 -4.63 -10.16
N ARG A 29 -15.27 -4.09 -9.55
CA ARG A 29 -15.24 -3.54 -8.20
C ARG A 29 -14.87 -4.57 -7.13
N GLU A 30 -15.38 -5.78 -7.25
CA GLU A 30 -15.03 -6.89 -6.34
C GLU A 30 -13.52 -7.20 -6.39
N ARG A 31 -12.94 -7.32 -7.59
CA ARG A 31 -11.49 -7.55 -7.78
C ARG A 31 -10.65 -6.40 -7.23
N ASP A 32 -11.06 -5.17 -7.46
CA ASP A 32 -10.35 -3.99 -6.97
C ASP A 32 -10.40 -3.93 -5.43
N ALA A 33 -11.53 -4.30 -4.84
CA ALA A 33 -11.69 -4.38 -3.37
C ALA A 33 -10.83 -5.49 -2.76
N GLU A 34 -10.78 -6.66 -3.39
CA GLU A 34 -9.95 -7.79 -2.96
C GLU A 34 -8.46 -7.45 -3.03
N LEU A 35 -8.01 -6.90 -4.16
CA LEU A 35 -6.62 -6.45 -4.32
C LEU A 35 -6.24 -5.38 -3.29
N ARG A 36 -7.14 -4.43 -3.02
CA ARG A 36 -6.90 -3.40 -1.98
C ARG A 36 -6.78 -4.02 -0.60
N ARG A 37 -7.60 -5.03 -0.28
CA ARG A 37 -7.53 -5.74 0.99
C ARG A 37 -6.21 -6.50 1.14
N GLU A 38 -5.78 -7.19 0.10
CA GLU A 38 -4.50 -7.90 0.07
C GLU A 38 -3.31 -6.94 0.25
N LYS A 39 -3.29 -5.83 -0.48
CA LYS A 39 -2.29 -4.77 -0.31
C LYS A 39 -2.25 -4.24 1.12
N LEU A 40 -3.41 -4.00 1.73
CA LEU A 40 -3.50 -3.51 3.11
C LEU A 40 -2.83 -4.47 4.10
N GLU A 41 -3.05 -5.78 3.96
CA GLU A 41 -2.41 -6.78 4.83
C GLU A 41 -0.88 -6.76 4.67
N HIS A 42 -0.37 -6.67 3.44
CA HIS A 42 1.07 -6.55 3.22
C HIS A 42 1.68 -5.25 3.74
N TYR A 43 0.94 -4.13 3.66
CA TYR A 43 1.39 -2.88 4.27
C TYR A 43 1.38 -2.91 5.79
N LYS A 44 0.43 -3.63 6.40
CA LYS A 44 0.43 -3.89 7.86
C LYS A 44 1.62 -4.74 8.28
N ASP A 45 1.91 -5.84 7.55
CA ASP A 45 3.09 -6.67 7.79
C ASP A 45 4.39 -5.84 7.70
N PHE A 46 4.49 -4.98 6.70
CA PHE A 46 5.62 -4.08 6.53
C PHE A 46 5.76 -3.11 7.71
N THR A 47 4.66 -2.45 8.11
CA THR A 47 4.66 -1.50 9.24
C THR A 47 5.03 -2.21 10.55
N ALA A 48 4.50 -3.41 10.79
CA ALA A 48 4.86 -4.21 11.96
C ALA A 48 6.35 -4.59 11.96
N SER A 49 6.90 -4.94 10.78
CA SER A 49 8.33 -5.28 10.67
C SER A 49 9.26 -4.08 10.87
N LEU A 50 8.82 -2.87 10.51
CA LEU A 50 9.56 -1.64 10.79
C LEU A 50 9.74 -1.42 12.29
N SER A 51 8.71 -1.66 13.09
CA SER A 51 8.77 -1.51 14.55
C SER A 51 9.87 -2.38 15.18
N GLY A 52 10.16 -3.54 14.59
CA GLY A 52 11.22 -4.44 15.07
C GLY A 52 12.64 -4.06 14.67
N ILE A 53 12.83 -3.04 13.82
CA ILE A 53 14.18 -2.56 13.42
C ILE A 53 14.51 -1.16 13.93
N ILE A 54 13.57 -0.51 14.62
CA ILE A 54 13.79 0.79 15.26
C ILE A 54 14.85 0.64 16.35
N SER A 55 15.68 1.65 16.51
CA SER A 55 16.88 1.68 17.35
C SER A 55 16.71 1.02 18.73
N GLY A 56 17.56 0.05 19.00
CA GLY A 56 17.64 -0.67 20.28
C GLY A 56 16.93 -2.03 20.31
N GLU A 57 16.03 -2.34 19.36
CA GLU A 57 15.28 -3.61 19.33
C GLU A 57 15.65 -4.51 18.15
N GLY A 58 16.66 -4.12 17.35
CA GLY A 58 17.04 -4.81 16.11
C GLY A 58 17.72 -6.16 16.33
N THR A 59 16.97 -7.24 16.26
CA THR A 59 17.51 -8.61 16.25
C THR A 59 17.72 -9.10 14.81
N ALA A 60 18.50 -10.19 14.63
CA ALA A 60 18.66 -10.82 13.33
C ALA A 60 17.32 -11.29 12.75
N ASP A 61 16.39 -11.71 13.61
CA ASP A 61 15.06 -12.16 13.18
C ASP A 61 14.16 -11.00 12.75
N SER A 62 14.21 -9.86 13.46
CA SER A 62 13.48 -8.65 13.05
C SER A 62 13.99 -8.10 11.73
N GLN A 63 15.31 -8.13 11.49
CA GLN A 63 15.90 -7.74 10.22
C GLN A 63 15.46 -8.66 9.06
N ARG A 64 15.40 -9.98 9.30
CA ARG A 64 14.87 -10.94 8.31
C ARG A 64 13.39 -10.73 8.05
N ALA A 65 12.60 -10.42 9.09
CA ALA A 65 11.17 -10.12 8.96
C ALA A 65 10.97 -8.87 8.09
N PHE A 66 11.72 -7.81 8.34
CA PHE A 66 11.72 -6.59 7.54
C PHE A 66 12.09 -6.87 6.07
N ALA A 67 13.18 -7.60 5.82
CA ALA A 67 13.57 -7.96 4.46
C ALA A 67 12.48 -8.75 3.72
N ARG A 68 11.84 -9.71 4.40
CA ARG A 68 10.71 -10.46 3.81
C ARG A 68 9.52 -9.56 3.49
N ALA A 69 9.18 -8.63 4.39
CA ALA A 69 8.08 -7.71 4.17
C ALA A 69 8.36 -6.77 2.99
N CYS A 70 9.57 -6.22 2.87
CA CYS A 70 10.00 -5.44 1.72
C CYS A 70 9.89 -6.23 0.40
N ASN A 71 10.33 -7.50 0.41
CA ASN A 71 10.28 -8.34 -0.78
C ASN A 71 8.83 -8.65 -1.21
N LYS A 72 7.91 -8.83 -0.27
CA LYS A 72 6.48 -8.98 -0.59
C LYS A 72 5.91 -7.73 -1.27
N LEU A 73 6.31 -6.53 -0.82
CA LEU A 73 5.86 -5.28 -1.43
C LEU A 73 6.29 -5.15 -2.89
N ASN A 74 7.44 -5.69 -3.29
CA ASN A 74 7.88 -5.68 -4.69
C ASN A 74 6.89 -6.39 -5.64
N LEU A 75 6.05 -7.29 -5.12
CA LEU A 75 5.08 -8.02 -5.93
C LEU A 75 3.79 -7.23 -6.18
N ILE A 76 3.37 -6.42 -5.20
CA ILE A 76 2.01 -5.86 -5.19
C ILE A 76 1.94 -4.34 -5.15
N ALA A 77 2.99 -3.68 -4.70
CA ALA A 77 3.00 -2.24 -4.54
C ALA A 77 3.19 -1.50 -5.87
N PRO A 78 2.56 -0.34 -6.08
CA PRO A 78 2.78 0.46 -7.26
C PRO A 78 4.17 1.10 -7.27
N GLN A 79 4.63 1.50 -8.45
CA GLN A 79 5.97 2.04 -8.66
C GLN A 79 6.31 3.22 -7.72
N ALA A 80 5.35 4.07 -7.39
CA ALA A 80 5.56 5.19 -6.47
C ALA A 80 5.98 4.71 -5.07
N VAL A 81 5.32 3.68 -4.55
CA VAL A 81 5.67 3.07 -3.25
C VAL A 81 7.02 2.37 -3.32
N LEU A 82 7.29 1.63 -4.40
CA LEU A 82 8.58 0.93 -4.57
C LEU A 82 9.75 1.90 -4.64
N ARG A 83 9.59 3.03 -5.31
CA ARG A 83 10.63 4.08 -5.36
C ARG A 83 10.90 4.66 -3.97
N ALA A 84 9.85 5.04 -3.24
CA ALA A 84 9.99 5.56 -1.88
C ALA A 84 10.61 4.53 -0.93
N LEU A 85 10.25 3.24 -1.08
CA LEU A 85 10.84 2.15 -0.32
C LEU A 85 12.35 2.00 -0.61
N GLN A 86 12.75 2.07 -1.87
CA GLN A 86 14.15 1.98 -2.27
C GLN A 86 14.98 3.15 -1.71
N GLU A 87 14.47 4.37 -1.78
CA GLU A 87 15.11 5.55 -1.20
C GLU A 87 15.29 5.39 0.32
N PHE A 88 14.25 4.95 1.02
CA PHE A 88 14.32 4.66 2.46
C PHE A 88 15.33 3.55 2.79
N GLN A 89 15.33 2.45 2.03
CA GLN A 89 16.29 1.35 2.21
C GLN A 89 17.75 1.80 1.99
N GLN A 90 18.03 2.71 1.06
CA GLN A 90 19.37 3.25 0.88
C GLN A 90 19.84 4.02 2.11
N GLU A 91 18.95 4.82 2.71
CA GLU A 91 19.26 5.59 3.93
C GLU A 91 19.59 4.70 5.12
N ILE A 92 18.82 3.63 5.33
CA ILE A 92 19.00 2.76 6.49
C ILE A 92 20.13 1.72 6.34
N LYS A 93 20.78 1.61 5.18
CA LYS A 93 21.89 0.68 4.99
C LYS A 93 23.01 0.91 5.99
N ILE A 94 23.54 -0.18 6.54
CA ILE A 94 24.66 -0.15 7.51
C ILE A 94 25.89 0.59 6.95
N ARG A 95 26.13 0.49 5.62
CA ARG A 95 27.26 1.12 4.93
C ARG A 95 27.05 2.60 4.59
N ASN A 96 25.88 3.16 4.85
CA ASN A 96 25.64 4.59 4.63
C ASN A 96 26.36 5.41 5.72
N ALA A 97 27.47 6.04 5.36
CA ALA A 97 28.26 6.89 6.28
C ALA A 97 27.62 8.26 6.51
N GLU A 98 26.66 8.67 5.68
CA GLU A 98 26.00 9.97 5.69
C GLU A 98 24.59 9.90 6.31
N LYS A 99 24.33 8.91 7.15
CA LYS A 99 23.03 8.77 7.80
C LYS A 99 22.65 10.01 8.60
N SER A 100 21.41 10.47 8.38
CA SER A 100 20.83 11.58 9.12
C SER A 100 19.46 11.21 9.64
N ASN A 101 19.18 11.48 10.92
CA ASN A 101 17.85 11.25 11.48
C ASN A 101 16.77 12.07 10.75
N GLU A 102 17.10 13.30 10.36
CA GLU A 102 16.19 14.15 9.61
C GLU A 102 15.86 13.55 8.24
N ARG A 103 16.88 13.05 7.53
CA ARG A 103 16.69 12.39 6.23
C ARG A 103 15.93 11.08 6.36
N HIS A 104 16.21 10.31 7.39
CA HIS A 104 15.47 9.08 7.72
C HIS A 104 13.98 9.37 7.92
N ASP A 105 13.62 10.37 8.74
CA ASP A 105 12.24 10.71 9.04
C ASP A 105 11.50 11.29 7.81
N GLU A 106 12.20 12.06 7.00
CA GLU A 106 11.67 12.54 5.71
C GLU A 106 11.32 11.39 4.78
N LEU A 107 12.26 10.47 4.54
CA LEU A 107 12.07 9.36 3.62
C LEU A 107 11.03 8.36 4.13
N MET A 108 10.98 8.14 5.43
CA MET A 108 9.92 7.35 6.05
C MET A 108 8.55 8.00 5.85
N SER A 109 8.45 9.31 6.06
CA SER A 109 7.19 10.04 5.84
C SER A 109 6.73 9.96 4.38
N ARG A 110 7.65 10.10 3.41
CA ARG A 110 7.36 9.94 1.98
C ARG A 110 6.86 8.54 1.65
N LEU A 111 7.48 7.52 2.20
CA LEU A 111 7.06 6.13 2.00
C LEU A 111 5.65 5.89 2.55
N PHE A 112 5.36 6.31 3.78
CA PHE A 112 4.02 6.18 4.36
C PHE A 112 2.98 7.00 3.60
N TYR A 113 3.35 8.19 3.11
CA TYR A 113 2.47 8.98 2.25
C TYR A 113 2.11 8.24 0.97
N ALA A 114 3.11 7.65 0.29
CA ALA A 114 2.90 6.88 -0.93
C ALA A 114 2.00 5.65 -0.69
N ILE A 115 2.18 4.94 0.42
CA ILE A 115 1.32 3.81 0.84
C ILE A 115 -0.12 4.27 1.08
N ARG A 116 -0.32 5.36 1.84
CA ARG A 116 -1.66 5.91 2.12
C ARG A 116 -2.37 6.35 0.84
N LYS A 117 -1.63 6.95 -0.08
CA LYS A 117 -2.14 7.35 -1.38
C LYS A 117 -2.57 6.15 -2.23
N ASP A 118 -1.79 5.07 -2.26
CA ASP A 118 -2.15 3.82 -2.96
C ASP A 118 -3.42 3.18 -2.38
N LEU A 119 -3.58 3.22 -1.07
CA LEU A 119 -4.78 2.74 -0.38
C LEU A 119 -5.99 3.68 -0.53
N GLY A 120 -5.81 4.88 -1.07
CA GLY A 120 -6.87 5.88 -1.19
C GLY A 120 -7.26 6.50 0.15
N ILE A 121 -6.36 6.49 1.14
CA ILE A 121 -6.57 7.11 2.44
C ILE A 121 -6.26 8.60 2.34
N SER A 122 -7.19 9.44 2.81
CA SER A 122 -7.02 10.91 2.89
C SER A 122 -6.44 11.52 1.60
N PRO A 123 -7.15 11.46 0.46
CA PRO A 123 -6.63 11.89 -0.83
C PRO A 123 -6.31 13.40 -0.91
N LYS A 124 -6.72 14.17 0.10
CA LYS A 124 -6.44 15.62 0.22
C LYS A 124 -5.14 15.92 0.97
N ASP A 125 -4.50 14.93 1.59
CA ASP A 125 -3.23 15.13 2.26
C ASP A 125 -2.17 15.56 1.23
N LEU A 126 -1.32 16.52 1.61
CA LEU A 126 -0.20 16.99 0.81
C LEU A 126 1.09 16.34 1.34
N GLU A 127 1.91 15.82 0.44
CA GLU A 127 3.19 15.20 0.78
C GLU A 127 4.09 16.12 1.61
N SER A 128 4.12 17.41 1.27
CA SER A 128 4.95 18.42 1.96
C SER A 128 4.61 18.62 3.44
N ASN A 129 3.36 18.32 3.82
CA ASN A 129 2.86 18.53 5.19
C ASN A 129 2.72 17.22 5.96
N PHE A 130 2.91 16.09 5.29
CA PHE A 130 2.74 14.79 5.88
C PHE A 130 4.00 14.36 6.62
N LYS A 131 3.90 14.20 7.94
CA LYS A 131 4.98 13.70 8.77
C LYS A 131 4.51 12.50 9.58
N VAL A 132 5.31 11.45 9.60
CA VAL A 132 5.09 10.24 10.37
C VAL A 132 6.26 10.06 11.32
N GLY A 133 5.95 9.74 12.57
CA GLY A 133 6.91 9.25 13.57
C GLY A 133 6.45 7.88 14.04
N LEU A 134 7.36 6.90 14.03
CA LEU A 134 7.07 5.60 14.65
C LEU A 134 7.38 5.69 16.15
N TRP A 135 6.48 5.14 16.95
CA TRP A 135 6.66 5.07 18.38
C TRP A 135 7.54 3.86 18.73
N ALA A 136 8.62 4.09 19.45
CA ALA A 136 9.44 3.02 20.03
C ALA A 136 8.99 2.75 21.47
N SER A 137 8.98 1.48 21.88
CA SER A 137 8.53 1.08 23.23
C SER A 137 9.48 1.59 24.34
N GLY A 138 10.73 1.89 23.99
CA GLY A 138 11.75 2.32 24.95
C GLY A 138 12.28 1.21 25.86
N VAL A 139 11.80 -0.02 25.72
CA VAL A 139 12.19 -1.16 26.60
C VAL A 139 13.64 -1.61 26.38
N GLY A 140 14.23 -1.36 25.21
CA GLY A 140 15.61 -1.75 24.87
C GLY A 140 16.70 -0.75 25.31
N ALA A 141 16.36 0.40 25.89
CA ALA A 141 17.34 1.45 26.21
C ALA A 141 17.99 1.30 27.61
N GLN A 142 17.77 0.19 28.29
CA GLN A 142 18.29 -0.07 29.64
C GLN A 142 19.26 -1.28 29.68
N GLN A 143 20.27 -1.30 28.80
CA GLN A 143 21.42 -2.18 28.97
C GLN A 143 22.71 -1.45 28.66
#